data_fd0d6a9ce10908f8d5dab8b7b2a097de
#
_entry.id   fd0d6a9ce10908f8d5dab8b7b2a097de
#
_cell.length_a   1.000
_cell.length_b   1.000
_cell.length_c   1.000
_cell.angle_alpha   90.00
_cell.angle_beta   90.00
_cell.angle_gamma   90.00
#
_symmetry.space_group_name_H-M   'P 1'
#
loop_
_entity.id
_entity.type
_entity.pdbx_description
1 polymer ?
#
loop_
_entity_poly.entity_id
_entity_poly.type
_entity_poly.pdbx_seq_one_letter_code
_entity_poly.pdbx_strand_id
1 'polypeptide(L)'
;MEMKQLLIKVNILLLFFLIGCGGDSGRATQSVLPTPVVTYTPGEIVTDNQGYVSYRVGNTPIIITVPHDGTLTPSTFPDRTGETARAVDTRKVAEQFAYFYYQNSNGFYPHIIYNNVSRAKLDPDLNQMEGAQGNSYANTTYGTYHSYLQTAIDSVEANFDIGILLNLVEHTHSNQRVELGYLLTENNLSQTDLQLNSLAPGSSIAGLSVLSSSSFAEIVRGYNSLGNLIVGDSYNSNDTNYQFDAVPTLDNPNVNGEDYISGGYTLTTYGSQNFSTNQINAINVATPYAGFRDNANAYRALAVILERSVKSFYQENLGIILY
;
A
#
# COMPACT_ATOMS: atom_id res chain seq x y z
N MET A 1 -23.71 19.76 -7.61
CA MET A 1 -22.39 19.15 -7.37
C MET A 1 -22.48 17.75 -7.94
N GLU A 2 -21.94 17.54 -9.15
CA GLU A 2 -22.02 16.23 -9.80
C GLU A 2 -21.01 15.29 -9.12
N MET A 3 -21.50 14.20 -8.55
CA MET A 3 -20.65 13.12 -8.03
C MET A 3 -20.02 12.40 -9.24
N LYS A 4 -18.71 12.49 -9.36
CA LYS A 4 -17.96 11.69 -10.34
C LYS A 4 -17.93 10.24 -9.84
N GLN A 5 -18.70 9.37 -10.48
CA GLN A 5 -18.57 7.94 -10.28
C GLN A 5 -17.29 7.47 -10.96
N LEU A 6 -16.50 6.66 -10.28
CA LEU A 6 -15.33 6.00 -10.85
C LEU A 6 -15.80 5.03 -11.94
N LEU A 7 -15.66 5.43 -13.21
CA LEU A 7 -15.97 4.59 -14.35
C LEU A 7 -14.84 3.58 -14.54
N ILE A 8 -15.12 2.32 -14.29
CA ILE A 8 -14.23 1.21 -14.65
C ILE A 8 -14.10 1.21 -16.16
N LYS A 9 -12.92 1.51 -16.69
CA LYS A 9 -12.62 1.38 -18.12
C LYS A 9 -12.44 -0.09 -18.43
N VAL A 10 -13.52 -0.74 -18.90
CA VAL A 10 -13.43 -2.08 -19.48
C VAL A 10 -12.87 -1.94 -20.90
N ASN A 11 -11.57 -2.15 -21.06
CA ASN A 11 -10.94 -2.24 -22.38
C ASN A 11 -11.28 -3.60 -23.00
N ILE A 12 -12.31 -3.64 -23.84
CA ILE A 12 -12.57 -4.77 -24.73
C ILE A 12 -11.60 -4.65 -25.91
N LEU A 13 -10.53 -5.45 -25.88
CA LEU A 13 -9.59 -5.56 -27.00
C LEU A 13 -10.29 -6.34 -28.14
N LEU A 14 -10.82 -5.62 -29.13
CA LEU A 14 -11.39 -6.20 -30.35
C LEU A 14 -10.23 -6.61 -31.27
N LEU A 15 -9.95 -7.90 -31.38
CA LEU A 15 -8.95 -8.44 -32.30
C LEU A 15 -9.55 -8.46 -33.73
N PHE A 16 -9.11 -7.54 -34.59
CA PHE A 16 -9.40 -7.62 -36.03
C PHE A 16 -8.44 -8.61 -36.70
N PHE A 17 -8.97 -9.71 -37.19
CA PHE A 17 -8.24 -10.58 -38.09
C PHE A 17 -8.26 -9.97 -39.52
N LEU A 18 -7.12 -9.47 -39.98
CA LEU A 18 -6.90 -9.18 -41.39
C LEU A 18 -6.38 -10.45 -42.08
N ILE A 19 -7.24 -11.06 -42.88
CA ILE A 19 -6.84 -12.13 -43.84
C ILE A 19 -6.24 -11.43 -45.04
N GLY A 20 -4.92 -11.41 -45.14
CA GLY A 20 -4.20 -10.99 -46.35
C GLY A 20 -3.71 -12.22 -47.12
N CYS A 21 -4.30 -12.52 -48.29
CA CYS A 21 -3.73 -13.44 -49.26
C CYS A 21 -2.68 -12.71 -50.10
N GLY A 22 -1.46 -13.25 -50.17
CA GLY A 22 -0.44 -12.77 -51.11
C GLY A 22 0.88 -13.54 -50.94
N GLY A 23 1.26 -14.32 -51.97
CA GLY A 23 2.18 -15.41 -52.03
C GLY A 23 3.68 -15.15 -51.82
N ASP A 24 4.29 -16.27 -51.51
CA ASP A 24 5.63 -16.76 -51.88
C ASP A 24 6.87 -16.13 -51.29
N SER A 25 7.51 -16.85 -50.41
CA SER A 25 8.91 -17.33 -50.36
C SER A 25 9.25 -17.81 -48.94
N GLY A 26 9.63 -19.06 -48.82
CA GLY A 26 9.84 -19.80 -47.58
C GLY A 26 10.83 -19.16 -46.58
N ARG A 27 10.27 -18.57 -45.54
CA ARG A 27 10.92 -18.36 -44.29
C ARG A 27 9.95 -18.86 -43.22
N ALA A 28 10.30 -19.98 -42.57
CA ALA A 28 9.52 -20.50 -41.48
C ALA A 28 9.43 -19.40 -40.39
N THR A 29 8.31 -18.70 -40.36
CA THR A 29 7.97 -17.85 -39.22
C THR A 29 7.68 -18.80 -38.08
N GLN A 30 8.60 -18.86 -37.08
CA GLN A 30 8.28 -19.43 -35.80
C GLN A 30 7.04 -18.68 -35.28
N SER A 31 5.92 -19.38 -35.21
CA SER A 31 4.76 -18.90 -34.49
C SER A 31 5.14 -18.81 -33.03
N VAL A 32 5.43 -17.61 -32.57
CA VAL A 32 5.53 -17.34 -31.16
C VAL A 32 4.13 -17.61 -30.61
N LEU A 33 3.96 -18.72 -29.89
CA LEU A 33 2.74 -18.99 -29.15
C LEU A 33 2.53 -17.81 -28.20
N PRO A 34 1.34 -17.19 -28.16
CA PRO A 34 1.09 -16.12 -27.23
C PRO A 34 1.38 -16.65 -25.81
N THR A 35 2.20 -15.94 -25.09
CA THR A 35 2.44 -16.22 -23.66
C THR A 35 1.07 -16.28 -22.99
N PRO A 36 0.75 -17.35 -22.23
CA PRO A 36 -0.55 -17.42 -21.55
C PRO A 36 -0.71 -16.19 -20.66
N VAL A 37 -1.72 -15.40 -20.94
CA VAL A 37 -2.12 -14.30 -20.05
C VAL A 37 -2.70 -14.95 -18.79
N VAL A 38 -1.95 -14.91 -17.69
CA VAL A 38 -2.45 -15.40 -16.40
C VAL A 38 -3.51 -14.41 -15.93
N THR A 39 -4.77 -14.79 -16.05
CA THR A 39 -5.90 -14.02 -15.53
C THR A 39 -6.13 -14.43 -14.08
N TYR A 40 -5.83 -13.53 -13.14
CA TYR A 40 -6.12 -13.74 -11.74
C TYR A 40 -7.58 -13.36 -11.41
N THR A 41 -8.18 -14.10 -10.48
CA THR A 41 -9.54 -13.80 -10.00
C THR A 41 -9.47 -12.89 -8.76
N PRO A 42 -10.21 -11.76 -8.70
CA PRO A 42 -10.26 -10.93 -7.51
C PRO A 42 -10.61 -11.73 -6.25
N GLY A 43 -9.86 -11.51 -5.17
CA GLY A 43 -9.95 -12.26 -3.91
C GLY A 43 -9.08 -13.51 -3.83
N GLU A 44 -8.60 -14.05 -4.97
CA GLU A 44 -7.67 -15.17 -5.01
C GLU A 44 -6.34 -14.82 -4.34
N ILE A 45 -5.75 -15.80 -3.66
CA ILE A 45 -4.38 -15.67 -3.11
C ILE A 45 -3.45 -16.53 -3.95
N VAL A 46 -2.59 -15.86 -4.71
CA VAL A 46 -1.51 -16.49 -5.46
C VAL A 46 -0.27 -16.53 -4.56
N THR A 47 0.39 -17.67 -4.52
CA THR A 47 1.61 -17.83 -3.72
C THR A 47 2.71 -18.40 -4.63
N ASP A 48 3.94 -17.93 -4.47
CA ASP A 48 5.07 -18.46 -5.22
C ASP A 48 5.32 -19.95 -4.87
N ASN A 49 6.08 -20.64 -5.70
CA ASN A 49 6.28 -22.08 -5.56
C ASN A 49 6.93 -22.51 -4.23
N GLN A 50 7.62 -21.62 -3.55
CA GLN A 50 8.27 -21.86 -2.26
C GLN A 50 7.39 -21.48 -1.06
N GLY A 51 6.29 -20.76 -1.30
CA GLY A 51 5.45 -20.24 -0.24
C GLY A 51 6.02 -19.01 0.45
N TYR A 52 7.04 -18.34 -0.15
CA TYR A 52 7.77 -17.24 0.46
C TYR A 52 7.09 -15.88 0.27
N VAL A 53 6.34 -15.74 -0.80
CA VAL A 53 5.59 -14.52 -1.11
C VAL A 53 4.17 -14.88 -1.52
N SER A 54 3.19 -14.15 -0.98
CA SER A 54 1.79 -14.30 -1.37
C SER A 54 1.22 -12.98 -1.84
N TYR A 55 0.31 -13.05 -2.81
CA TYR A 55 -0.42 -11.93 -3.36
C TYR A 55 -1.91 -12.22 -3.36
N ARG A 56 -2.69 -11.43 -2.60
CA ARG A 56 -4.15 -11.39 -2.77
C ARG A 56 -4.47 -10.45 -3.92
N VAL A 57 -5.10 -10.97 -4.94
CA VAL A 57 -5.52 -10.21 -6.12
C VAL A 57 -6.69 -9.31 -5.76
N GLY A 58 -6.55 -8.03 -6.05
CA GLY A 58 -7.60 -7.03 -5.85
C GLY A 58 -8.27 -6.60 -7.14
N ASN A 59 -9.29 -5.78 -6.99
CA ASN A 59 -9.99 -5.08 -8.06
C ASN A 59 -10.43 -3.66 -7.63
N THR A 60 -9.66 -3.06 -6.74
CA THR A 60 -9.83 -1.69 -6.23
C THR A 60 -8.56 -0.88 -6.43
N PRO A 61 -8.58 0.46 -6.30
CA PRO A 61 -7.37 1.27 -6.36
C PRO A 61 -6.52 1.22 -5.08
N ILE A 62 -6.77 0.26 -4.18
CA ILE A 62 -6.08 0.12 -2.91
C ILE A 62 -5.10 -1.05 -2.97
N ILE A 63 -3.84 -0.77 -2.65
CA ILE A 63 -2.76 -1.75 -2.49
C ILE A 63 -2.32 -1.71 -1.02
N ILE A 64 -2.14 -2.87 -0.42
CA ILE A 64 -1.60 -3.01 0.93
C ILE A 64 -0.34 -3.86 0.86
N THR A 65 0.73 -3.45 1.50
CA THR A 65 1.95 -4.25 1.63
C THR A 65 2.19 -4.63 3.09
N VAL A 66 2.61 -5.89 3.31
CA VAL A 66 2.93 -6.46 4.62
C VAL A 66 4.34 -7.05 4.56
N PRO A 67 5.38 -6.20 4.66
CA PRO A 67 6.76 -6.63 4.44
C PRO A 67 7.37 -7.42 5.60
N HIS A 68 6.92 -7.23 6.85
CA HIS A 68 7.68 -7.60 8.04
C HIS A 68 6.99 -8.62 8.97
N ASP A 69 5.82 -9.18 8.60
CA ASP A 69 5.08 -10.14 9.46
C ASP A 69 5.36 -11.62 9.15
N GLY A 70 6.27 -11.90 8.22
CA GLY A 70 6.64 -13.26 7.85
C GLY A 70 7.29 -14.04 8.99
N THR A 71 7.09 -15.36 8.97
CA THR A 71 7.62 -16.29 10.00
C THR A 71 8.50 -17.39 9.44
N LEU A 72 8.54 -17.57 8.11
CA LEU A 72 9.34 -18.61 7.50
C LEU A 72 10.84 -18.28 7.62
N THR A 73 11.62 -19.29 8.00
CA THR A 73 13.07 -19.17 8.17
C THR A 73 13.82 -20.18 7.29
N PRO A 74 13.84 -19.98 5.95
CA PRO A 74 14.50 -20.92 5.05
C PRO A 74 15.99 -21.07 5.41
N SER A 75 16.48 -22.31 5.49
CA SER A 75 17.89 -22.59 5.83
C SER A 75 18.89 -22.09 4.77
N THR A 76 18.42 -21.86 3.54
CA THR A 76 19.21 -21.32 2.45
C THR A 76 19.43 -19.80 2.53
N PHE A 77 18.68 -19.12 3.42
CA PHE A 77 18.84 -17.69 3.65
C PHE A 77 19.65 -17.48 4.94
N PRO A 78 20.81 -16.81 4.88
CA PRO A 78 21.54 -16.41 6.08
C PRO A 78 20.70 -15.42 6.91
N ASP A 79 21.04 -15.27 8.17
CA ASP A 79 20.49 -14.20 8.98
C ASP A 79 21.00 -12.86 8.48
N ARG A 80 20.08 -11.90 8.38
CA ARG A 80 20.40 -10.51 8.04
C ARG A 80 21.02 -9.80 9.25
N THR A 81 21.75 -8.74 8.96
CA THR A 81 22.15 -7.71 9.93
C THR A 81 21.20 -6.51 9.86
N GLY A 82 21.20 -5.67 10.88
CA GLY A 82 20.32 -4.49 10.98
C GLY A 82 19.01 -4.83 11.71
N GLU A 83 17.94 -4.08 11.40
CA GLU A 83 16.65 -4.31 12.02
C GLU A 83 16.03 -5.63 11.52
N THR A 84 15.69 -6.50 12.45
CA THR A 84 15.17 -7.86 12.18
C THR A 84 13.89 -8.18 12.94
N ALA A 85 13.41 -7.27 13.78
CA ALA A 85 12.17 -7.47 14.54
C ALA A 85 10.97 -7.64 13.61
N ARG A 86 10.12 -8.60 13.96
CA ARG A 86 8.90 -8.89 13.23
C ARG A 86 7.81 -7.89 13.60
N ALA A 87 7.16 -7.30 12.62
CA ALA A 87 5.96 -6.48 12.80
C ALA A 87 4.73 -7.37 13.03
N VAL A 88 4.62 -7.95 14.23
CA VAL A 88 3.63 -8.96 14.59
C VAL A 88 2.20 -8.48 14.33
N ASP A 89 1.41 -9.33 13.67
CA ASP A 89 -0.02 -9.15 13.40
C ASP A 89 -0.38 -8.00 12.43
N THR A 90 0.58 -7.38 11.73
CA THR A 90 0.27 -6.46 10.61
C THR A 90 -0.46 -7.20 9.47
N ARG A 91 -0.15 -8.49 9.27
CA ARG A 91 -0.90 -9.36 8.35
C ARG A 91 -2.37 -9.47 8.74
N LYS A 92 -2.66 -9.63 10.02
CA LYS A 92 -4.05 -9.72 10.50
C LYS A 92 -4.82 -8.42 10.29
N VAL A 93 -4.16 -7.27 10.44
CA VAL A 93 -4.74 -5.97 10.08
C VAL A 93 -5.12 -5.95 8.60
N ALA A 94 -4.19 -6.32 7.70
CA ALA A 94 -4.44 -6.36 6.27
C ALA A 94 -5.58 -7.33 5.88
N GLU A 95 -5.62 -8.52 6.49
CA GLU A 95 -6.66 -9.53 6.26
C GLU A 95 -8.03 -9.05 6.75
N GLN A 96 -8.10 -8.39 7.92
CA GLN A 96 -9.35 -7.80 8.42
C GLN A 96 -9.79 -6.60 7.59
N PHE A 97 -8.86 -5.75 7.14
CA PHE A 97 -9.16 -4.68 6.20
C PHE A 97 -9.83 -5.24 4.93
N ALA A 98 -9.23 -6.25 4.31
CA ALA A 98 -9.79 -6.88 3.11
C ALA A 98 -11.15 -7.52 3.37
N TYR A 99 -11.35 -8.16 4.52
CA TYR A 99 -12.63 -8.74 4.91
C TYR A 99 -13.72 -7.69 5.03
N PHE A 100 -13.49 -6.61 5.77
CA PHE A 100 -14.50 -5.55 5.94
C PHE A 100 -14.72 -4.78 4.64
N TYR A 101 -13.67 -4.53 3.88
CA TYR A 101 -13.79 -3.90 2.57
C TYR A 101 -14.71 -4.72 1.64
N TYR A 102 -14.48 -6.03 1.56
CA TYR A 102 -15.32 -6.95 0.79
C TYR A 102 -16.78 -6.93 1.24
N GLN A 103 -17.03 -6.99 2.55
CA GLN A 103 -18.39 -6.97 3.11
C GLN A 103 -19.12 -5.65 2.81
N ASN A 104 -18.39 -4.54 2.85
CA ASN A 104 -18.95 -3.20 2.71
C ASN A 104 -19.02 -2.70 1.26
N SER A 105 -18.37 -3.41 0.31
CA SER A 105 -18.23 -2.98 -1.09
C SER A 105 -18.93 -3.88 -2.11
N ASN A 106 -19.81 -4.80 -1.69
CA ASN A 106 -20.45 -5.79 -2.55
C ASN A 106 -19.46 -6.71 -3.31
N GLY A 107 -18.35 -7.07 -2.70
CA GLY A 107 -17.46 -8.09 -3.23
C GLY A 107 -16.18 -7.58 -3.89
N PHE A 108 -15.78 -6.34 -3.64
CA PHE A 108 -14.48 -5.83 -4.08
C PHE A 108 -13.38 -6.14 -3.05
N TYR A 109 -12.16 -6.31 -3.55
CA TYR A 109 -10.99 -6.61 -2.73
C TYR A 109 -9.86 -5.61 -2.97
N PRO A 110 -9.14 -5.16 -1.92
CA PRO A 110 -7.84 -4.52 -2.09
C PRO A 110 -6.80 -5.54 -2.58
N HIS A 111 -5.77 -5.07 -3.28
CA HIS A 111 -4.57 -5.85 -3.54
C HIS A 111 -3.75 -5.96 -2.25
N ILE A 112 -3.22 -7.15 -1.92
CA ILE A 112 -2.35 -7.29 -0.74
C ILE A 112 -1.15 -8.15 -1.06
N ILE A 113 0.05 -7.64 -0.80
CA ILE A 113 1.31 -8.36 -0.98
C ILE A 113 1.89 -8.72 0.40
N TYR A 114 2.16 -10.00 0.62
CA TYR A 114 2.69 -10.53 1.86
C TYR A 114 4.09 -11.10 1.66
N ASN A 115 5.05 -10.63 2.45
CA ASN A 115 6.29 -11.37 2.65
C ASN A 115 6.04 -12.42 3.76
N ASN A 116 6.18 -13.70 3.42
CA ASN A 116 6.00 -14.81 4.35
C ASN A 116 7.31 -15.17 5.07
N VAL A 117 8.44 -14.70 4.57
CA VAL A 117 9.78 -14.93 5.15
C VAL A 117 10.02 -13.98 6.31
N SER A 118 10.60 -14.49 7.38
CA SER A 118 10.97 -13.69 8.55
C SER A 118 11.85 -12.49 8.15
N ARG A 119 11.60 -11.33 8.75
CA ARG A 119 12.40 -10.12 8.58
C ARG A 119 13.89 -10.35 8.88
N ALA A 120 14.20 -11.32 9.77
CA ALA A 120 15.56 -11.73 10.03
C ALA A 120 16.26 -12.42 8.84
N LYS A 121 15.54 -12.81 7.82
CA LYS A 121 16.05 -13.48 6.62
C LYS A 121 15.89 -12.65 5.35
N LEU A 122 14.84 -11.85 5.25
CA LEU A 122 14.52 -11.01 4.10
C LEU A 122 13.71 -9.78 4.55
N ASP A 123 14.13 -8.60 4.13
CA ASP A 123 13.38 -7.37 4.32
C ASP A 123 13.10 -6.70 2.96
N PRO A 124 11.92 -6.86 2.39
CA PRO A 124 11.59 -6.26 1.10
C PRO A 124 11.27 -4.75 1.18
N ASP A 125 11.19 -4.17 2.38
CA ASP A 125 11.05 -2.71 2.57
C ASP A 125 12.39 -1.98 2.70
N LEU A 126 13.47 -2.65 2.31
CA LEU A 126 14.79 -2.09 2.07
C LEU A 126 15.18 -2.27 0.60
N ASN A 127 16.21 -1.57 0.13
CA ASN A 127 16.76 -1.88 -1.20
C ASN A 127 17.33 -3.32 -1.23
N GLN A 128 17.45 -3.90 -2.42
CA GLN A 128 17.81 -5.31 -2.58
C GLN A 128 19.15 -5.66 -1.90
N MET A 129 20.13 -4.76 -1.94
CA MET A 129 21.45 -5.00 -1.33
C MET A 129 21.34 -5.14 0.20
N GLU A 130 20.52 -4.34 0.83
CA GLU A 130 20.29 -4.35 2.29
C GLU A 130 19.26 -5.40 2.67
N GLY A 131 18.19 -5.56 1.89
CA GLY A 131 17.08 -6.44 2.18
C GLY A 131 17.36 -7.92 2.01
N ALA A 132 18.16 -8.30 1.00
CA ALA A 132 18.55 -9.69 0.70
C ALA A 132 20.04 -9.98 0.94
N GLN A 133 20.85 -8.96 1.22
CA GLN A 133 22.28 -9.00 1.58
C GLN A 133 23.14 -9.90 0.68
N GLY A 134 22.87 -9.89 -0.64
CA GLY A 134 23.65 -10.59 -1.65
C GLY A 134 23.41 -12.10 -1.74
N ASN A 135 22.53 -12.68 -0.94
CA ASN A 135 22.17 -14.09 -1.04
C ASN A 135 21.27 -14.33 -2.26
N SER A 136 21.64 -15.29 -3.14
CA SER A 136 20.95 -15.53 -4.40
C SER A 136 19.49 -15.98 -4.23
N TYR A 137 19.20 -16.81 -3.23
CA TYR A 137 17.83 -17.26 -2.93
C TYR A 137 16.98 -16.13 -2.36
N ALA A 138 17.53 -15.35 -1.43
CA ALA A 138 16.85 -14.18 -0.89
C ALA A 138 16.62 -13.12 -1.97
N ASN A 139 17.59 -12.89 -2.88
CA ASN A 139 17.44 -12.00 -4.04
C ASN A 139 16.28 -12.43 -4.96
N THR A 140 16.14 -13.74 -5.22
CA THR A 140 15.01 -14.26 -6.02
C THR A 140 13.69 -13.99 -5.35
N THR A 141 13.59 -14.25 -4.05
CA THR A 141 12.35 -14.00 -3.26
C THR A 141 12.04 -12.50 -3.17
N TYR A 142 13.06 -11.66 -2.99
CA TYR A 142 12.96 -10.21 -3.05
C TYR A 142 12.34 -9.77 -4.40
N GLY A 143 12.89 -10.27 -5.51
CA GLY A 143 12.38 -10.00 -6.86
C GLY A 143 10.94 -10.45 -7.04
N THR A 144 10.54 -11.59 -6.49
CA THR A 144 9.16 -12.09 -6.54
C THR A 144 8.21 -11.16 -5.79
N TYR A 145 8.59 -10.68 -4.59
CA TYR A 145 7.78 -9.72 -3.82
C TYR A 145 7.52 -8.44 -4.61
N HIS A 146 8.56 -7.84 -5.17
CA HIS A 146 8.43 -6.61 -5.96
C HIS A 146 7.72 -6.85 -7.30
N SER A 147 7.83 -8.04 -7.89
CA SER A 147 7.07 -8.41 -9.10
C SER A 147 5.56 -8.50 -8.81
N TYR A 148 5.14 -9.09 -7.68
CA TYR A 148 3.74 -9.11 -7.29
C TYR A 148 3.22 -7.71 -6.96
N LEU A 149 4.03 -6.88 -6.30
CA LEU A 149 3.67 -5.48 -6.05
C LEU A 149 3.52 -4.70 -7.37
N GLN A 150 4.44 -4.88 -8.33
CA GLN A 150 4.31 -4.26 -9.65
C GLN A 150 3.08 -4.74 -10.39
N THR A 151 2.74 -6.03 -10.33
CA THR A 151 1.50 -6.57 -10.92
C THR A 151 0.25 -5.90 -10.34
N ALA A 152 0.23 -5.64 -9.03
CA ALA A 152 -0.86 -4.90 -8.40
C ALA A 152 -0.91 -3.44 -8.87
N ILE A 153 0.22 -2.78 -8.97
CA ILE A 153 0.36 -1.40 -9.48
C ILE A 153 -0.14 -1.32 -10.92
N ASP A 154 0.35 -2.19 -11.81
CA ASP A 154 -0.05 -2.24 -13.22
C ASP A 154 -1.57 -2.44 -13.37
N SER A 155 -2.15 -3.28 -12.49
CA SER A 155 -3.60 -3.49 -12.45
C SER A 155 -4.35 -2.23 -12.03
N VAL A 156 -3.86 -1.51 -11.02
CA VAL A 156 -4.46 -0.25 -10.57
C VAL A 156 -4.35 0.82 -11.65
N GLU A 157 -3.16 1.01 -12.22
CA GLU A 157 -2.91 2.02 -13.27
C GLU A 157 -3.71 1.76 -14.56
N ALA A 158 -3.97 0.49 -14.88
CA ALA A 158 -4.78 0.12 -16.04
C ALA A 158 -6.29 0.39 -15.86
N ASN A 159 -6.79 0.40 -14.63
CA ASN A 159 -8.22 0.44 -14.35
C ASN A 159 -8.68 1.69 -13.60
N PHE A 160 -7.78 2.43 -12.96
CA PHE A 160 -8.09 3.58 -12.12
C PHE A 160 -7.18 4.76 -12.44
N ASP A 161 -7.69 5.97 -12.27
CA ASP A 161 -6.93 7.21 -12.51
C ASP A 161 -5.93 7.50 -11.38
N ILE A 162 -6.15 6.92 -10.18
CA ILE A 162 -5.34 7.13 -9.00
C ILE A 162 -5.44 5.92 -8.06
N GLY A 163 -4.29 5.52 -7.48
CA GLY A 163 -4.19 4.47 -6.48
C GLY A 163 -3.57 4.95 -5.17
N ILE A 164 -3.82 4.19 -4.11
CA ILE A 164 -3.16 4.35 -2.82
C ILE A 164 -2.48 3.04 -2.42
N LEU A 165 -1.23 3.14 -1.96
CA LEU A 165 -0.48 2.05 -1.37
C LEU A 165 -0.31 2.31 0.12
N LEU A 166 -0.81 1.41 0.96
CA LEU A 166 -0.63 1.43 2.40
C LEU A 166 0.45 0.41 2.78
N ASN A 167 1.61 0.88 3.21
CA ASN A 167 2.69 0.01 3.69
C ASN A 167 2.54 -0.20 5.20
N LEU A 168 2.08 -1.38 5.63
CA LEU A 168 1.82 -1.68 7.04
C LEU A 168 3.12 -2.10 7.72
N VAL A 169 3.62 -1.25 8.60
CA VAL A 169 4.85 -1.47 9.34
C VAL A 169 4.65 -1.29 10.86
N GLU A 170 5.70 -1.52 11.62
CA GLU A 170 5.70 -1.38 13.07
C GLU A 170 6.63 -0.24 13.50
N HIS A 171 6.28 0.40 14.61
CA HIS A 171 7.22 1.21 15.38
C HIS A 171 7.20 0.80 16.87
N THR A 172 8.28 1.13 17.56
CA THR A 172 8.45 0.89 19.00
C THR A 172 8.68 2.19 19.76
N HIS A 173 8.24 3.32 19.20
CA HIS A 173 8.37 4.64 19.82
C HIS A 173 7.53 4.71 21.09
N SER A 174 7.90 5.61 21.99
CA SER A 174 7.25 5.79 23.31
C SER A 174 5.78 6.20 23.18
N ASN A 175 5.45 7.00 22.16
CA ASN A 175 4.10 7.44 21.91
C ASN A 175 3.32 6.39 21.12
N GLN A 176 2.25 5.89 21.75
CA GLN A 176 1.41 4.82 21.19
C GLN A 176 0.35 5.45 20.28
N ARG A 177 0.66 5.58 19.00
CA ARG A 177 -0.20 6.21 17.98
C ARG A 177 0.04 5.59 16.60
N VAL A 178 -0.85 5.81 15.64
CA VAL A 178 -0.59 5.55 14.23
C VAL A 178 0.32 6.65 13.68
N GLU A 179 1.44 6.30 13.07
CA GLU A 179 2.31 7.24 12.36
C GLU A 179 2.15 7.07 10.86
N LEU A 180 1.77 8.16 10.19
CA LEU A 180 1.52 8.18 8.75
C LEU A 180 2.69 8.83 8.03
N GLY A 181 3.56 8.02 7.46
CA GLY A 181 4.72 8.49 6.71
C GLY A 181 4.39 8.85 5.26
N TYR A 182 4.88 10.00 4.81
CA TYR A 182 4.66 10.57 3.47
C TYR A 182 5.98 10.98 2.78
N LEU A 183 7.13 10.43 3.20
CA LEU A 183 8.48 10.95 2.90
C LEU A 183 8.72 12.38 3.41
N LEU A 184 7.95 12.82 4.36
CA LEU A 184 8.11 14.10 5.06
C LEU A 184 8.76 13.82 6.40
N THR A 185 9.90 14.46 6.65
CA THR A 185 10.59 14.36 7.94
C THR A 185 9.84 15.13 9.02
N GLU A 186 10.19 14.89 10.27
CA GLU A 186 9.76 15.68 11.43
C GLU A 186 9.92 17.20 11.17
N ASN A 187 11.10 17.61 10.69
CA ASN A 187 11.38 19.00 10.35
C ASN A 187 10.46 19.54 9.24
N ASN A 188 10.05 18.72 8.29
CA ASN A 188 9.08 19.10 7.26
C ASN A 188 7.70 19.33 7.87
N LEU A 189 7.25 18.44 8.75
CA LEU A 189 5.96 18.55 9.42
C LEU A 189 5.88 19.75 10.39
N SER A 190 7.02 20.23 10.91
CA SER A 190 7.06 21.41 11.81
C SER A 190 6.96 22.74 11.08
N GLN A 191 7.02 22.74 9.74
CA GLN A 191 6.93 23.96 8.93
C GLN A 191 5.51 24.53 8.87
N THR A 192 5.40 25.79 8.46
CA THR A 192 4.09 26.41 8.17
C THR A 192 3.43 25.72 6.98
N ASP A 193 2.10 25.84 6.86
CA ASP A 193 1.36 25.24 5.74
C ASP A 193 1.85 25.72 4.37
N LEU A 194 2.20 26.99 4.25
CA LEU A 194 2.77 27.53 3.01
C LEU A 194 4.09 26.85 2.62
N GLN A 195 4.96 26.61 3.60
CA GLN A 195 6.23 25.93 3.39
C GLN A 195 6.00 24.43 3.12
N LEU A 196 5.10 23.78 3.87
CA LEU A 196 4.75 22.38 3.67
C LEU A 196 4.17 22.15 2.26
N ASN A 197 3.32 23.07 1.76
CA ASN A 197 2.79 23.02 0.39
C ASN A 197 3.89 23.00 -0.67
N SER A 198 5.00 23.69 -0.44
CA SER A 198 6.14 23.70 -1.37
C SER A 198 6.92 22.39 -1.40
N LEU A 199 6.73 21.50 -0.41
CA LEU A 199 7.38 20.20 -0.32
C LEU A 199 6.59 19.08 -1.01
N ALA A 200 5.38 19.34 -1.50
CA ALA A 200 4.54 18.36 -2.17
C ALA A 200 5.27 17.52 -3.22
N PRO A 201 6.12 18.08 -4.11
CA PRO A 201 6.84 17.29 -5.12
C PRO A 201 7.76 16.21 -4.54
N GLY A 202 8.29 16.40 -3.34
CA GLY A 202 9.16 15.43 -2.67
C GLY A 202 8.43 14.36 -1.86
N SER A 203 7.11 14.47 -1.72
CA SER A 203 6.29 13.54 -0.96
C SER A 203 5.85 12.32 -1.78
N SER A 204 5.73 11.17 -1.13
CA SER A 204 5.21 9.94 -1.74
C SER A 204 3.73 10.02 -2.13
N ILE A 205 3.04 11.09 -1.77
CA ILE A 205 1.64 11.39 -2.12
C ILE A 205 1.53 12.68 -2.96
N ALA A 206 2.58 13.05 -3.68
CA ALA A 206 2.60 14.26 -4.53
C ALA A 206 1.45 14.29 -5.54
N GLY A 207 1.06 13.14 -6.08
CA GLY A 207 -0.05 12.99 -7.04
C GLY A 207 -1.39 13.44 -6.48
N LEU A 208 -1.65 13.26 -5.18
CA LEU A 208 -2.88 13.74 -4.54
C LEU A 208 -2.99 15.27 -4.60
N SER A 209 -1.88 15.99 -4.43
CA SER A 209 -1.88 17.45 -4.46
C SER A 209 -2.21 18.06 -5.84
N VAL A 210 -2.08 17.26 -6.90
CA VAL A 210 -2.43 17.67 -8.27
C VAL A 210 -3.92 17.47 -8.56
N LEU A 211 -4.49 16.41 -7.99
CA LEU A 211 -5.86 15.99 -8.27
C LEU A 211 -6.88 16.53 -7.27
N SER A 212 -6.44 16.82 -6.05
CA SER A 212 -7.29 17.39 -5.00
C SER A 212 -7.48 18.90 -5.18
N SER A 213 -8.65 19.40 -4.75
CA SER A 213 -8.87 20.85 -4.56
C SER A 213 -8.30 21.36 -3.23
N SER A 214 -7.95 20.46 -2.30
CA SER A 214 -7.34 20.82 -1.02
C SER A 214 -5.86 21.14 -1.19
N SER A 215 -5.32 22.02 -0.34
CA SER A 215 -3.88 22.26 -0.30
C SER A 215 -3.14 20.99 0.18
N PHE A 216 -1.86 20.86 -0.18
CA PHE A 216 -1.07 19.71 0.25
C PHE A 216 -0.99 19.61 1.79
N ALA A 217 -0.88 20.74 2.48
CA ALA A 217 -0.90 20.76 3.95
C ALA A 217 -2.24 20.21 4.52
N GLU A 218 -3.36 20.55 3.89
CA GLU A 218 -4.66 20.00 4.29
C GLU A 218 -4.78 18.50 4.03
N ILE A 219 -4.23 17.99 2.91
CA ILE A 219 -4.19 16.55 2.62
C ILE A 219 -3.38 15.80 3.67
N VAL A 220 -2.23 16.38 4.10
CA VAL A 220 -1.30 15.74 5.05
C VAL A 220 -1.82 15.81 6.48
N ARG A 221 -2.37 16.96 6.93
CA ARG A 221 -2.65 17.23 8.35
C ARG A 221 -3.90 18.07 8.61
N GLY A 222 -4.74 18.30 7.60
CA GLY A 222 -6.00 19.04 7.74
C GLY A 222 -7.15 18.18 8.26
N TYR A 223 -8.34 18.76 8.25
CA TYR A 223 -9.57 18.12 8.74
C TYR A 223 -9.89 16.79 8.04
N ASN A 224 -9.66 16.73 6.72
CA ASN A 224 -9.90 15.53 5.91
C ASN A 224 -8.60 14.74 5.63
N SER A 225 -7.53 14.96 6.40
CA SER A 225 -6.32 14.13 6.30
C SER A 225 -6.59 12.72 6.84
N LEU A 226 -5.83 11.74 6.33
CA LEU A 226 -6.00 10.34 6.76
C LEU A 226 -5.82 10.19 8.27
N GLY A 227 -4.86 10.89 8.88
CA GLY A 227 -4.63 10.86 10.32
C GLY A 227 -5.81 11.43 11.10
N ASN A 228 -6.37 12.55 10.66
CA ASN A 228 -7.52 13.16 11.34
C ASN A 228 -8.79 12.30 11.22
N LEU A 229 -8.97 11.61 10.09
CA LEU A 229 -10.07 10.66 9.90
C LEU A 229 -9.93 9.43 10.80
N ILE A 230 -8.71 8.93 11.04
CA ILE A 230 -8.43 7.83 11.98
C ILE A 230 -8.79 8.25 13.41
N VAL A 231 -8.33 9.42 13.86
CA VAL A 231 -8.61 9.93 15.22
C VAL A 231 -10.09 10.19 15.43
N GLY A 232 -10.80 10.65 14.39
CA GLY A 232 -12.22 10.95 14.43
C GLY A 232 -13.15 9.73 14.42
N ASP A 233 -12.66 8.52 14.15
CA ASP A 233 -13.45 7.29 14.09
C ASP A 233 -13.23 6.42 15.33
N SER A 234 -14.21 5.57 15.60
CA SER A 234 -14.14 4.56 16.66
C SER A 234 -14.86 3.29 16.24
N TYR A 235 -14.45 2.17 16.82
CA TYR A 235 -15.08 0.89 16.57
C TYR A 235 -15.29 0.08 17.86
N ASN A 236 -16.52 -0.36 18.08
CA ASN A 236 -16.83 -1.26 19.19
C ASN A 236 -16.59 -2.71 18.78
N SER A 237 -15.71 -3.38 19.50
CA SER A 237 -15.43 -4.79 19.33
C SER A 237 -15.56 -5.49 20.68
N ASN A 238 -16.55 -6.38 20.83
CA ASN A 238 -16.84 -7.11 22.06
C ASN A 238 -16.92 -6.19 23.29
N ASP A 239 -17.80 -5.20 23.25
CA ASP A 239 -18.07 -4.22 24.32
C ASP A 239 -16.90 -3.31 24.70
N THR A 240 -15.83 -3.35 23.93
CA THR A 240 -14.69 -2.42 24.05
C THR A 240 -14.72 -1.44 22.90
N ASN A 241 -14.79 -0.14 23.20
CA ASN A 241 -14.69 0.91 22.19
C ASN A 241 -13.21 1.23 21.95
N TYR A 242 -12.76 1.01 20.71
CA TYR A 242 -11.41 1.32 20.25
C TYR A 242 -11.43 2.66 19.52
N GLN A 243 -10.45 3.49 19.84
CA GLN A 243 -10.12 4.73 19.16
C GLN A 243 -8.59 4.84 19.19
N PHE A 244 -7.98 5.33 18.11
CA PHE A 244 -6.54 5.38 17.97
C PHE A 244 -6.07 6.82 17.73
N ASP A 245 -5.04 7.22 18.43
CA ASP A 245 -4.32 8.45 18.11
C ASP A 245 -3.52 8.27 16.83
N ALA A 246 -3.32 9.36 16.09
CA ALA A 246 -2.54 9.38 14.86
C ALA A 246 -1.73 10.68 14.70
N VAL A 247 -0.71 10.65 13.88
CA VAL A 247 0.08 11.82 13.45
C VAL A 247 0.56 11.65 12.01
N PRO A 248 0.55 12.73 11.19
CA PRO A 248 0.04 14.05 11.49
C PRO A 248 -1.50 14.13 11.42
N THR A 249 -2.09 15.06 12.17
CA THR A 249 -3.53 15.37 12.22
C THR A 249 -3.74 16.88 12.32
N LEU A 250 -4.98 17.33 12.34
CA LEU A 250 -5.31 18.73 12.57
C LEU A 250 -4.82 19.23 13.93
N ASP A 251 -5.04 18.46 14.99
CA ASP A 251 -4.68 18.81 16.35
C ASP A 251 -3.22 18.48 16.70
N ASN A 252 -2.63 17.49 16.03
CA ASN A 252 -1.23 17.11 16.13
C ASN A 252 -0.55 17.18 14.74
N PRO A 253 -0.31 18.41 14.23
CA PRO A 253 0.16 18.61 12.85
C PRO A 253 1.63 18.24 12.64
N ASN A 254 2.39 18.05 13.71
CA ASN A 254 3.80 17.67 13.71
C ASN A 254 4.12 16.75 14.88
N VAL A 255 5.33 16.19 14.90
CA VAL A 255 5.75 15.19 15.90
C VAL A 255 6.50 15.79 17.10
N ASN A 256 6.67 17.12 17.16
CA ASN A 256 7.24 17.86 18.30
C ASN A 256 8.62 17.36 18.81
N GLY A 257 9.50 16.92 17.91
CA GLY A 257 10.82 16.39 18.26
C GLY A 257 10.83 14.93 18.73
N GLU A 258 9.73 14.22 18.54
CA GLU A 258 9.61 12.79 18.86
C GLU A 258 10.00 11.91 17.68
N ASP A 259 10.39 10.68 17.95
CA ASP A 259 10.65 9.68 16.93
C ASP A 259 9.42 9.50 16.01
N TYR A 260 9.68 9.34 14.71
CA TYR A 260 8.64 9.26 13.68
C TYR A 260 9.10 8.50 12.46
N ILE A 261 8.23 7.61 11.94
CA ILE A 261 8.47 6.86 10.70
C ILE A 261 8.00 7.67 9.50
N SER A 262 8.90 8.44 8.89
CA SER A 262 8.57 9.32 7.75
C SER A 262 8.34 8.57 6.43
N GLY A 263 8.84 7.35 6.30
CA GLY A 263 8.77 6.53 5.09
C GLY A 263 9.91 5.52 5.02
N GLY A 264 10.00 4.79 3.91
CA GLY A 264 10.99 3.76 3.67
C GLY A 264 11.19 3.51 2.18
N TYR A 265 11.81 2.38 1.84
CA TYR A 265 12.12 2.01 0.47
C TYR A 265 10.88 1.85 -0.40
N THR A 266 9.82 1.24 0.12
CA THR A 266 8.55 1.09 -0.60
C THR A 266 7.99 2.45 -1.04
N LEU A 267 8.00 3.46 -0.17
CA LEU A 267 7.50 4.79 -0.50
C LEU A 267 8.39 5.50 -1.51
N THR A 268 9.72 5.42 -1.37
CA THR A 268 10.66 6.06 -2.30
C THR A 268 10.62 5.42 -3.69
N THR A 269 10.26 4.15 -3.78
CA THR A 269 10.25 3.40 -5.03
C THR A 269 8.92 3.50 -5.77
N TYR A 270 7.81 3.47 -5.03
CA TYR A 270 6.46 3.31 -5.60
C TYR A 270 5.54 4.51 -5.36
N GLY A 271 5.96 5.51 -4.61
CA GLY A 271 5.19 6.73 -4.41
C GLY A 271 5.20 7.67 -5.61
N SER A 272 4.36 8.69 -5.57
CA SER A 272 4.15 9.65 -6.66
C SER A 272 5.05 10.89 -6.60
N GLN A 273 6.19 10.81 -5.88
CA GLN A 273 7.12 11.94 -5.78
C GLN A 273 7.59 12.41 -7.17
N ASN A 274 7.85 13.69 -7.27
CA ASN A 274 8.18 14.38 -8.53
C ASN A 274 7.08 14.30 -9.61
N PHE A 275 5.84 14.03 -9.20
CA PHE A 275 4.73 13.85 -10.13
C PHE A 275 5.10 12.87 -11.24
N SER A 276 5.85 11.82 -10.90
CA SER A 276 6.20 10.76 -11.84
C SER A 276 4.94 10.23 -12.52
N THR A 277 5.10 9.55 -13.63
CA THR A 277 3.98 8.89 -14.34
C THR A 277 3.26 7.85 -13.48
N ASN A 278 3.81 7.55 -12.29
CA ASN A 278 3.23 6.67 -11.31
C ASN A 278 2.03 7.35 -10.63
N GLN A 279 0.86 6.76 -10.77
CA GLN A 279 -0.40 7.23 -10.19
C GLN A 279 -0.62 6.70 -8.76
N ILE A 280 0.36 6.02 -8.18
CA ILE A 280 0.27 5.41 -6.86
C ILE A 280 0.79 6.38 -5.79
N ASN A 281 -0.06 6.68 -4.83
CA ASN A 281 0.28 7.50 -3.68
C ASN A 281 0.57 6.58 -2.49
N ALA A 282 1.82 6.51 -2.05
CA ALA A 282 2.25 5.56 -1.05
C ALA A 282 2.32 6.20 0.35
N ILE A 283 1.76 5.52 1.34
CA ILE A 283 1.70 5.96 2.74
C ILE A 283 2.23 4.83 3.63
N ASN A 284 3.20 5.11 4.50
CA ASN A 284 3.49 4.23 5.62
C ASN A 284 2.39 4.36 6.66
N VAL A 285 1.88 3.22 7.13
CA VAL A 285 1.00 3.13 8.29
C VAL A 285 1.76 2.36 9.34
N ALA A 286 2.53 3.09 10.15
CA ALA A 286 3.32 2.51 11.22
C ALA A 286 2.51 2.49 12.51
N THR A 287 2.42 1.32 13.15
CA THR A 287 1.61 1.15 14.36
C THR A 287 2.41 0.43 15.45
N PRO A 288 2.18 0.75 16.73
CA PRO A 288 2.74 -0.02 17.82
C PRO A 288 2.03 -1.39 17.93
N TYR A 289 2.65 -2.35 18.63
CA TYR A 289 1.99 -3.64 18.88
C TYR A 289 0.93 -3.53 19.97
N ALA A 290 1.33 -3.03 21.14
CA ALA A 290 0.48 -2.96 22.33
C ALA A 290 -0.73 -2.03 22.14
N GLY A 291 -1.93 -2.53 22.38
CA GLY A 291 -3.19 -1.79 22.25
C GLY A 291 -3.70 -1.62 20.82
N PHE A 292 -2.87 -1.91 19.79
CA PHE A 292 -3.22 -1.77 18.38
C PHE A 292 -3.37 -3.11 17.66
N ARG A 293 -2.50 -4.08 17.96
CA ARG A 293 -2.42 -5.36 17.24
C ARG A 293 -2.27 -6.57 18.16
N ASP A 294 -2.17 -6.37 19.47
CA ASP A 294 -1.85 -7.38 20.48
C ASP A 294 -2.98 -8.38 20.77
N ASN A 295 -4.17 -8.13 20.25
CA ASN A 295 -5.32 -9.03 20.37
C ASN A 295 -6.30 -8.89 19.21
N ALA A 296 -7.22 -9.87 19.08
CA ALA A 296 -8.15 -9.95 17.95
C ALA A 296 -9.10 -8.76 17.83
N ASN A 297 -9.51 -8.16 18.94
CA ASN A 297 -10.40 -7.00 18.91
C ASN A 297 -9.65 -5.74 18.50
N ALA A 298 -8.39 -5.56 18.96
CA ALA A 298 -7.56 -4.42 18.63
C ALA A 298 -7.20 -4.38 17.14
N TYR A 299 -6.63 -5.47 16.57
CA TYR A 299 -6.28 -5.45 15.14
C TYR A 299 -7.52 -5.39 14.22
N ARG A 300 -8.67 -5.94 14.66
CA ARG A 300 -9.94 -5.78 13.93
C ARG A 300 -10.41 -4.33 13.96
N ALA A 301 -10.38 -3.68 15.12
CA ALA A 301 -10.78 -2.28 15.26
C ALA A 301 -9.90 -1.37 14.41
N LEU A 302 -8.57 -1.56 14.47
CA LEU A 302 -7.61 -0.82 13.64
C LEU A 302 -7.93 -0.98 12.14
N ALA A 303 -8.18 -2.21 11.70
CA ALA A 303 -8.50 -2.51 10.31
C ALA A 303 -9.79 -1.84 9.83
N VAL A 304 -10.85 -1.85 10.65
CA VAL A 304 -12.14 -1.22 10.33
C VAL A 304 -12.01 0.30 10.27
N ILE A 305 -11.34 0.89 11.26
CA ILE A 305 -11.13 2.34 11.29
C ILE A 305 -10.27 2.76 10.09
N LEU A 306 -9.20 2.04 9.77
CA LEU A 306 -8.36 2.33 8.61
C LEU A 306 -9.13 2.19 7.29
N GLU A 307 -9.96 1.15 7.13
CA GLU A 307 -10.81 0.94 5.94
C GLU A 307 -11.77 2.11 5.71
N ARG A 308 -12.48 2.54 6.75
CA ARG A 308 -13.41 3.67 6.68
C ARG A 308 -12.68 4.98 6.42
N SER A 309 -11.55 5.19 7.11
CA SER A 309 -10.74 6.39 6.93
C SER A 309 -10.18 6.52 5.52
N VAL A 310 -9.73 5.42 4.90
CA VAL A 310 -9.27 5.43 3.50
C VAL A 310 -10.42 5.75 2.55
N LYS A 311 -11.60 5.18 2.74
CA LYS A 311 -12.79 5.50 1.93
C LYS A 311 -13.18 6.97 2.05
N SER A 312 -13.24 7.47 3.28
CA SER A 312 -13.53 8.89 3.54
C SER A 312 -12.46 9.80 2.95
N PHE A 313 -11.18 9.43 3.07
CA PHE A 313 -10.07 10.18 2.51
C PHE A 313 -10.17 10.36 0.99
N TYR A 314 -10.53 9.30 0.26
CA TYR A 314 -10.81 9.37 -1.18
C TYR A 314 -12.01 10.27 -1.50
N GLN A 315 -13.08 10.10 -0.75
CA GLN A 315 -14.30 10.87 -0.98
C GLN A 315 -14.09 12.37 -0.73
N GLU A 316 -13.49 12.72 0.40
CA GLU A 316 -13.34 14.11 0.84
C GLU A 316 -12.28 14.88 0.04
N ASN A 317 -11.17 14.24 -0.32
CA ASN A 317 -10.08 14.90 -1.01
C ASN A 317 -10.17 14.81 -2.54
N LEU A 318 -10.79 13.77 -3.09
CA LEU A 318 -10.82 13.52 -4.54
C LEU A 318 -12.24 13.49 -5.13
N GLY A 319 -13.29 13.49 -4.29
CA GLY A 319 -14.68 13.29 -4.72
C GLY A 319 -14.93 11.88 -5.29
N ILE A 320 -14.10 10.90 -4.96
CA ILE A 320 -14.19 9.52 -5.44
C ILE A 320 -14.81 8.66 -4.34
N ILE A 321 -15.91 7.97 -4.66
CA ILE A 321 -16.53 7.00 -3.77
C ILE A 321 -15.92 5.62 -4.04
N LEU A 322 -15.31 5.05 -3.02
CA LEU A 322 -14.89 3.65 -3.00
C LEU A 322 -16.01 2.79 -2.43
N TYR A 323 -16.49 1.85 -3.21
CA TYR A 323 -17.55 0.92 -2.81
C TYR A 323 -17.01 -0.17 -1.90
#